data_60979c95bf7fb8d58659f0abb59f04e8
#
_entry.id   60979c95bf7fb8d58659f0abb59f04e8
#
_cell.length_a   1.000
_cell.length_b   1.000
_cell.length_c   1.000
_cell.angle_alpha   90.00
_cell.angle_beta   90.00
_cell.angle_gamma   90.00
#
_symmetry.space_group_name_H-M   'P 1'
#
loop_
_entity.id
_entity.type
_entity.pdbx_description
1 polymer ?
#
loop_
_entity_poly.entity_id
_entity_poly.type
_entity_poly.pdbx_seq_one_letter_code
_entity_poly.pdbx_strand_id
1 'polypeptide(L)'
;YHGGHIPTPNMDRLASKGLELNRFYANPVCSPTRASLLTGLHIFNHGVVRPFQNPTAEQFGLSPDLKIMPQYFREAGYQTALSGKWHLGMHDEAFWPTNRGFDTSYGHMLGGIGYFDHVAAKRMDWHRNEEPLIEEGYSTTLIADEAVRIIENKDIDRPLFLYVAFNAPHTPIQAPALNIESFSHIEDPLIRAYA
;
A
#
# COMPACT_ATOMS: atom_id res chain seq x y z
N TYR A 1 9.60 -12.46 12.42
CA TYR A 1 9.27 -13.64 11.63
C TYR A 1 10.55 -14.28 11.10
N HIS A 2 10.61 -15.61 11.05
CA HIS A 2 11.81 -16.39 10.66
C HIS A 2 13.11 -16.05 11.41
N GLY A 3 13.03 -15.64 12.68
CA GLY A 3 14.19 -15.31 13.49
C GLY A 3 14.88 -14.00 13.12
N GLY A 4 14.18 -13.10 12.46
CA GLY A 4 14.64 -11.71 12.24
C GLY A 4 14.84 -10.97 13.56
N HIS A 5 15.70 -9.95 13.53
CA HIS A 5 16.01 -9.16 14.73
C HIS A 5 14.86 -8.24 15.16
N ILE A 6 13.90 -7.98 14.28
CA ILE A 6 12.75 -7.13 14.55
C ILE A 6 11.57 -8.02 14.98
N PRO A 7 10.99 -7.82 16.17
CA PRO A 7 9.83 -8.59 16.63
C PRO A 7 8.59 -8.35 15.74
N THR A 8 7.95 -9.43 15.31
CA THR A 8 6.73 -9.38 14.47
C THR A 8 5.60 -10.23 15.05
N PRO A 9 5.17 -10.00 16.32
CA PRO A 9 4.31 -10.95 17.04
C PRO A 9 2.95 -11.16 16.38
N ASN A 10 2.39 -10.16 15.73
CA ASN A 10 1.11 -10.27 15.03
C ASN A 10 1.23 -11.06 13.72
N MET A 11 2.31 -10.83 12.95
CA MET A 11 2.61 -11.63 11.75
C MET A 11 2.90 -13.08 12.12
N ASP A 12 3.68 -13.31 13.18
CA ASP A 12 4.00 -14.65 13.68
C ASP A 12 2.74 -15.41 14.09
N ARG A 13 1.81 -14.73 14.77
CA ARG A 13 0.51 -15.31 15.15
C ARG A 13 -0.34 -15.65 13.92
N LEU A 14 -0.34 -14.80 12.88
CA LEU A 14 -1.05 -15.07 11.62
C LEU A 14 -0.43 -16.27 10.91
N ALA A 15 0.89 -16.29 10.75
CA ALA A 15 1.63 -17.37 10.12
C ALA A 15 1.41 -18.73 10.81
N SER A 16 1.40 -18.75 12.16
CA SER A 16 1.17 -19.97 12.94
C SER A 16 -0.22 -20.60 12.75
N LYS A 17 -1.18 -19.84 12.24
CA LYS A 17 -2.56 -20.27 11.99
C LYS A 17 -2.89 -20.42 10.50
N GLY A 18 -1.97 -20.04 9.64
CA GLY A 18 -2.15 -19.98 8.21
C GLY A 18 -1.32 -20.99 7.44
N LEU A 19 -1.26 -20.78 6.14
CA LEU A 19 -0.39 -21.50 5.21
C LEU A 19 0.77 -20.59 4.79
N GLU A 20 1.97 -21.07 4.98
CA GLU A 20 3.19 -20.41 4.54
C GLU A 20 3.61 -20.89 3.15
N LEU A 21 3.82 -19.94 2.23
CA LEU A 21 4.27 -20.22 0.88
C LEU A 21 5.79 -20.03 0.78
N ASN A 22 6.58 -21.09 0.93
CA ASN A 22 8.05 -21.04 0.95
C ASN A 22 8.69 -20.57 -0.36
N ARG A 23 7.95 -20.60 -1.47
CA ARG A 23 8.45 -20.23 -2.80
C ARG A 23 7.52 -19.24 -3.47
N PHE A 24 7.15 -18.17 -2.77
CA PHE A 24 6.39 -17.07 -3.31
C PHE A 24 7.37 -15.98 -3.78
N TYR A 25 7.39 -15.72 -5.09
CA TYR A 25 8.29 -14.75 -5.70
C TYR A 25 7.56 -13.46 -6.03
N ALA A 26 8.19 -12.32 -5.73
CA ALA A 26 7.75 -11.00 -6.10
C ALA A 26 8.75 -10.35 -7.07
N ASN A 27 8.34 -9.28 -7.75
CA ASN A 27 9.29 -8.48 -8.53
C ASN A 27 10.16 -7.63 -7.57
N PRO A 28 11.39 -7.22 -8.00
CA PRO A 28 12.33 -6.54 -7.10
C PRO A 28 11.96 -5.09 -6.77
N VAL A 29 10.87 -4.56 -7.35
CA VAL A 29 10.41 -3.17 -7.16
C VAL A 29 8.88 -3.07 -7.08
N CYS A 30 8.40 -1.93 -6.57
CA CYS A 30 7.01 -1.75 -6.11
C CYS A 30 5.93 -1.84 -7.18
N SER A 31 5.93 -1.01 -8.24
CA SER A 31 4.84 -1.03 -9.24
C SER A 31 4.74 -2.37 -9.97
N PRO A 32 5.82 -3.01 -10.42
CA PRO A 32 5.78 -4.35 -11.00
C PRO A 32 5.19 -5.41 -10.06
N THR A 33 5.59 -5.40 -8.77
CA THR A 33 5.05 -6.33 -7.77
C THR A 33 3.55 -6.11 -7.55
N ARG A 34 3.11 -4.85 -7.42
CA ARG A 34 1.70 -4.50 -7.23
C ARG A 34 0.86 -4.88 -8.45
N ALA A 35 1.38 -4.61 -9.65
CA ALA A 35 0.72 -5.01 -10.89
C ALA A 35 0.57 -6.54 -10.97
N SER A 36 1.63 -7.30 -10.70
CA SER A 36 1.57 -8.77 -10.68
C SER A 36 0.60 -9.28 -9.61
N LEU A 37 0.62 -8.71 -8.40
CA LEU A 37 -0.27 -9.11 -7.31
C LEU A 37 -1.75 -8.89 -7.68
N LEU A 38 -2.08 -7.72 -8.20
CA LEU A 38 -3.47 -7.35 -8.45
C LEU A 38 -4.03 -7.93 -9.76
N THR A 39 -3.18 -8.21 -10.76
CA THR A 39 -3.61 -8.82 -12.03
C THR A 39 -3.52 -10.34 -12.04
N GLY A 40 -2.67 -10.94 -11.19
CA GLY A 40 -2.29 -12.34 -11.28
C GLY A 40 -1.40 -12.66 -12.49
N LEU A 41 -0.88 -11.64 -13.19
CA LEU A 41 -0.09 -11.82 -14.41
C LEU A 41 1.40 -11.68 -14.14
N HIS A 42 2.20 -12.36 -14.99
CA HIS A 42 3.64 -12.16 -15.01
C HIS A 42 4.00 -10.77 -15.56
N ILE A 43 5.15 -10.24 -15.13
CA ILE A 43 5.64 -8.88 -15.47
C ILE A 43 5.61 -8.58 -16.98
N PHE A 44 5.95 -9.53 -17.83
CA PHE A 44 5.92 -9.35 -19.28
C PHE A 44 4.51 -9.31 -19.88
N ASN A 45 3.51 -9.83 -19.16
CA ASN A 45 2.13 -9.86 -19.64
C ASN A 45 1.37 -8.58 -19.26
N HIS A 46 1.65 -7.99 -18.08
CA HIS A 46 1.04 -6.71 -17.70
C HIS A 46 1.87 -5.49 -18.11
N GLY A 47 3.11 -5.67 -18.59
CA GLY A 47 3.95 -4.62 -19.17
C GLY A 47 4.56 -3.61 -18.19
N VAL A 48 4.27 -3.70 -16.90
CA VAL A 48 4.82 -2.80 -15.87
C VAL A 48 6.16 -3.34 -15.41
N VAL A 49 7.24 -2.92 -16.07
CA VAL A 49 8.60 -3.45 -15.83
C VAL A 49 9.47 -2.56 -14.93
N ARG A 50 8.98 -1.38 -14.56
CA ARG A 50 9.66 -0.42 -13.70
C ARG A 50 8.66 0.39 -12.87
N PRO A 51 9.09 1.01 -11.75
CA PRO A 51 8.23 1.89 -10.97
C PRO A 51 7.76 3.12 -11.77
N PHE A 52 6.55 3.57 -11.51
CA PHE A 52 6.02 4.82 -12.04
C PHE A 52 6.59 5.99 -11.25
N GLN A 53 7.52 6.76 -11.84
CA GLN A 53 8.24 7.83 -11.16
C GLN A 53 7.77 9.23 -11.54
N ASN A 54 7.10 9.39 -12.67
CA ASN A 54 6.67 10.69 -13.15
C ASN A 54 5.13 10.81 -13.14
N PRO A 55 4.55 11.62 -12.26
CA PRO A 55 3.10 11.77 -12.16
C PRO A 55 2.47 12.46 -13.38
N THR A 56 3.25 13.08 -14.25
CA THR A 56 2.76 13.85 -15.42
C THR A 56 2.98 13.17 -16.76
N ALA A 57 3.57 11.99 -16.79
CA ALA A 57 3.84 11.30 -18.04
C ALA A 57 2.59 10.56 -18.55
N GLU A 58 2.18 10.86 -19.76
CA GLU A 58 0.91 10.44 -20.40
C GLU A 58 0.68 8.92 -20.53
N GLN A 59 1.63 8.08 -20.19
CA GLN A 59 1.53 6.62 -20.37
C GLN A 59 1.96 5.79 -19.16
N PHE A 60 1.90 6.35 -17.95
CA PHE A 60 2.43 5.66 -16.77
C PHE A 60 1.34 5.24 -15.78
N GLY A 61 0.72 4.12 -16.10
CA GLY A 61 -0.20 3.40 -15.23
C GLY A 61 -0.35 1.94 -15.67
N LEU A 62 -0.89 1.12 -14.81
CA LEU A 62 -1.32 -0.22 -15.17
C LEU A 62 -2.50 -0.13 -16.13
N SER A 63 -2.37 -0.69 -17.35
CA SER A 63 -3.41 -0.59 -18.39
C SER A 63 -4.82 -0.82 -17.83
N PRO A 64 -5.76 0.09 -18.09
CA PRO A 64 -7.15 -0.08 -17.69
C PRO A 64 -7.83 -1.30 -18.32
N ASP A 65 -7.33 -1.80 -19.46
CA ASP A 65 -7.84 -3.00 -20.12
C ASP A 65 -7.56 -4.28 -19.33
N LEU A 66 -6.59 -4.23 -18.42
CA LEU A 66 -6.29 -5.35 -17.53
C LEU A 66 -7.20 -5.31 -16.31
N LYS A 67 -8.09 -6.25 -16.21
CA LYS A 67 -8.93 -6.41 -15.03
C LYS A 67 -8.09 -6.85 -13.84
N ILE A 68 -8.32 -6.21 -12.70
CA ILE A 68 -7.55 -6.44 -11.47
C ILE A 68 -8.40 -6.99 -10.34
N MET A 69 -7.76 -7.56 -9.36
CA MET A 69 -8.37 -8.29 -8.24
C MET A 69 -9.57 -7.56 -7.58
N PRO A 70 -9.51 -6.28 -7.22
CA PRO A 70 -10.65 -5.59 -6.61
C PRO A 70 -11.89 -5.53 -7.52
N GLN A 71 -11.72 -5.49 -8.86
CA GLN A 71 -12.85 -5.52 -9.79
C GLN A 71 -13.59 -6.87 -9.75
N TYR A 72 -12.86 -7.98 -9.64
CA TYR A 72 -13.47 -9.30 -9.47
C TYR A 72 -14.23 -9.43 -8.15
N PHE A 73 -13.64 -8.94 -7.05
CA PHE A 73 -14.30 -8.95 -5.75
C PHE A 73 -15.57 -8.09 -5.74
N ARG A 74 -15.50 -6.88 -6.31
CA ARG A 74 -16.65 -5.99 -6.41
C ARG A 74 -17.79 -6.62 -7.21
N GLU A 75 -17.50 -7.26 -8.34
CA GLU A 75 -18.48 -7.98 -9.15
C GLU A 75 -19.08 -9.19 -8.42
N ALA A 76 -18.33 -9.81 -7.52
CA ALA A 76 -18.79 -10.87 -6.64
C ALA A 76 -19.59 -10.37 -5.43
N GLY A 77 -19.88 -9.06 -5.34
CA GLY A 77 -20.70 -8.45 -4.28
C GLY A 77 -19.93 -8.02 -3.04
N TYR A 78 -18.61 -8.08 -3.05
CA TYR A 78 -17.80 -7.58 -1.94
C TYR A 78 -17.82 -6.05 -1.86
N GLN A 79 -17.75 -5.52 -0.66
CA GLN A 79 -17.28 -4.16 -0.41
C GLN A 79 -15.76 -4.14 -0.60
N THR A 80 -15.24 -3.17 -1.35
CA THR A 80 -13.82 -3.14 -1.72
C THR A 80 -13.17 -1.85 -1.26
N ALA A 81 -12.02 -1.93 -0.58
CA ALA A 81 -11.34 -0.77 -0.05
C ALA A 81 -9.82 -0.86 -0.15
N LEU A 82 -9.18 0.29 -0.39
CA LEU A 82 -7.73 0.49 -0.33
C LEU A 82 -7.41 1.41 0.85
N SER A 83 -6.49 0.99 1.71
CA SER A 83 -5.83 1.86 2.68
C SER A 83 -4.32 1.84 2.49
N GLY A 84 -3.75 2.96 2.04
CA GLY A 84 -2.32 3.15 1.85
C GLY A 84 -1.90 3.42 0.41
N LYS A 85 -0.74 2.86 0.04
CA LYS A 85 -0.06 3.11 -1.23
C LYS A 85 -0.75 2.45 -2.42
N TRP A 86 -1.02 3.25 -3.46
CA TRP A 86 -1.48 2.76 -4.77
C TRP A 86 -0.34 2.39 -5.72
N HIS A 87 0.33 3.37 -6.27
CA HIS A 87 1.49 3.30 -7.16
C HIS A 87 1.30 2.52 -8.47
N LEU A 88 0.09 2.59 -9.05
CA LEU A 88 -0.23 1.97 -10.34
C LEU A 88 -0.81 2.96 -11.38
N GLY A 89 -0.55 4.25 -11.19
CA GLY A 89 -0.95 5.34 -12.06
C GLY A 89 -1.82 6.38 -11.37
N MET A 90 -1.69 7.65 -11.77
CA MET A 90 -2.45 8.76 -11.19
C MET A 90 -2.77 9.91 -12.15
N HIS A 91 -2.14 9.96 -13.32
CA HIS A 91 -2.23 11.10 -14.23
C HIS A 91 -3.57 11.18 -14.99
N ASP A 92 -4.33 10.11 -15.00
CA ASP A 92 -5.65 10.00 -15.61
C ASP A 92 -6.58 9.22 -14.68
N GLU A 93 -7.85 9.60 -14.66
CA GLU A 93 -8.87 8.97 -13.80
C GLU A 93 -9.01 7.46 -14.03
N ALA A 94 -8.76 7.00 -15.26
CA ALA A 94 -8.80 5.57 -15.59
C ALA A 94 -7.83 4.72 -14.77
N PHE A 95 -6.80 5.32 -14.18
CA PHE A 95 -5.82 4.63 -13.34
C PHE A 95 -6.12 4.72 -11.84
N TRP A 96 -7.08 5.54 -11.43
CA TRP A 96 -7.35 5.77 -10.01
C TRP A 96 -7.98 4.56 -9.33
N PRO A 97 -7.69 4.32 -8.05
CA PRO A 97 -8.18 3.14 -7.34
C PRO A 97 -9.69 2.94 -7.45
N THR A 98 -10.49 4.01 -7.32
CA THR A 98 -11.95 3.91 -7.39
C THR A 98 -12.45 3.52 -8.77
N ASN A 99 -11.76 3.91 -9.84
CA ASN A 99 -12.05 3.47 -11.21
C ASN A 99 -11.46 2.08 -11.52
N ARG A 100 -10.65 1.55 -10.61
CA ARG A 100 -10.02 0.24 -10.72
C ARG A 100 -10.61 -0.79 -9.74
N GLY A 101 -11.84 -0.57 -9.29
CA GLY A 101 -12.62 -1.58 -8.57
C GLY A 101 -12.63 -1.46 -7.06
N PHE A 102 -12.04 -0.43 -6.48
CA PHE A 102 -12.24 -0.09 -5.07
C PHE A 102 -13.45 0.83 -4.92
N ASP A 103 -14.32 0.54 -3.95
CA ASP A 103 -15.44 1.42 -3.59
C ASP A 103 -14.92 2.66 -2.84
N THR A 104 -13.84 2.50 -2.07
CA THR A 104 -13.17 3.59 -1.36
C THR A 104 -11.66 3.44 -1.38
N SER A 105 -10.96 4.56 -1.41
CA SER A 105 -9.50 4.62 -1.29
C SER A 105 -9.06 5.70 -0.30
N TYR A 106 -7.96 5.44 0.41
CA TYR A 106 -7.33 6.36 1.34
C TYR A 106 -5.84 6.15 1.36
N GLY A 107 -5.05 7.21 1.27
CA GLY A 107 -3.60 7.15 1.29
C GLY A 107 -2.94 7.91 0.16
N HIS A 108 -1.93 7.32 -0.48
CA HIS A 108 -1.12 8.03 -1.47
C HIS A 108 -0.99 7.30 -2.81
N MET A 109 -0.82 8.10 -3.87
CA MET A 109 -0.81 7.61 -5.25
C MET A 109 0.60 7.25 -5.74
N LEU A 110 1.65 7.93 -5.26
CA LEU A 110 3.03 7.75 -5.69
C LEU A 110 3.79 6.66 -4.92
N GLY A 111 5.05 6.47 -5.28
CA GLY A 111 5.90 5.39 -4.79
C GLY A 111 6.29 5.48 -3.33
N GLY A 112 6.55 6.68 -2.86
CA GLY A 112 6.91 6.96 -1.46
C GLY A 112 6.63 8.39 -1.12
N ILE A 113 6.31 8.63 0.13
CA ILE A 113 5.98 9.95 0.69
C ILE A 113 6.79 10.20 1.96
N GLY A 114 6.92 11.45 2.36
CA GLY A 114 7.31 11.78 3.75
C GLY A 114 6.24 11.29 4.72
N TYR A 115 6.66 10.68 5.81
CA TYR A 115 5.72 10.00 6.73
C TYR A 115 4.87 10.94 7.57
N PHE A 116 5.30 12.19 7.73
CA PHE A 116 4.61 13.19 8.55
C PHE A 116 4.05 14.35 7.73
N ASP A 117 4.69 14.70 6.62
CA ASP A 117 4.27 15.79 5.74
C ASP A 117 3.47 15.32 4.53
N HIS A 118 3.45 14.01 4.28
CA HIS A 118 2.76 13.35 3.18
C HIS A 118 3.12 13.89 1.80
N VAL A 119 4.35 14.38 1.65
CA VAL A 119 4.86 14.98 0.42
C VAL A 119 5.63 13.97 -0.42
N ALA A 120 5.30 13.88 -1.70
CA ALA A 120 6.03 13.15 -2.72
C ALA A 120 6.35 14.11 -3.89
N ALA A 121 7.55 14.02 -4.46
CA ALA A 121 7.95 14.84 -5.61
C ALA A 121 7.64 16.35 -5.43
N LYS A 122 7.81 16.88 -4.23
CA LYS A 122 7.54 18.29 -3.82
C LYS A 122 6.05 18.69 -3.85
N ARG A 123 5.14 17.74 -3.83
CA ARG A 123 3.70 17.98 -3.78
C ARG A 123 3.05 17.12 -2.71
N MET A 124 1.97 17.61 -2.11
CA MET A 124 1.11 16.81 -1.25
C MET A 124 0.59 15.60 -2.06
N ASP A 125 0.75 14.42 -1.52
CA ASP A 125 0.25 13.16 -2.09
C ASP A 125 -0.46 12.36 -1.00
N TRP A 126 -1.58 12.90 -0.51
CA TRP A 126 -2.46 12.25 0.43
C TRP A 126 -3.90 12.52 0.04
N HIS A 127 -4.69 11.46 -0.06
CA HIS A 127 -6.00 11.51 -0.71
C HIS A 127 -7.03 10.66 0.01
N ARG A 128 -8.29 11.03 -0.15
CA ARG A 128 -9.45 10.19 0.13
C ARG A 128 -10.34 10.15 -1.12
N ASN A 129 -10.52 8.97 -1.72
CA ASN A 129 -11.25 8.79 -2.98
C ASN A 129 -10.74 9.77 -4.06
N GLU A 130 -9.40 9.89 -4.17
CA GLU A 130 -8.68 10.73 -5.12
C GLU A 130 -8.76 12.25 -4.87
N GLU A 131 -9.61 12.70 -3.94
CA GLU A 131 -9.62 14.09 -3.49
C GLU A 131 -8.45 14.35 -2.53
N PRO A 132 -7.69 15.43 -2.75
CA PRO A 132 -6.59 15.79 -1.85
C PRO A 132 -7.08 15.99 -0.41
N LEU A 133 -6.38 15.42 0.54
CA LEU A 133 -6.68 15.52 1.96
C LEU A 133 -5.48 16.10 2.70
N ILE A 134 -5.72 17.19 3.45
CA ILE A 134 -4.71 17.74 4.37
C ILE A 134 -5.00 17.14 5.75
N GLU A 135 -4.07 16.34 6.23
CA GLU A 135 -4.21 15.62 7.49
C GLU A 135 -2.85 15.53 8.18
N GLU A 136 -2.81 15.72 9.49
CA GLU A 136 -1.60 15.60 10.28
C GLU A 136 -1.51 14.19 10.88
N GLY A 137 -0.29 13.64 10.94
CA GLY A 137 -0.05 12.35 11.58
C GLY A 137 1.04 11.54 10.89
N TYR A 138 1.40 10.45 11.53
CA TYR A 138 2.33 9.47 10.97
C TYR A 138 1.58 8.55 10.01
N SER A 139 1.94 8.56 8.74
CA SER A 139 1.20 7.87 7.66
C SER A 139 0.94 6.39 7.94
N THR A 140 1.87 5.69 8.61
CA THR A 140 1.66 4.28 8.96
C THR A 140 0.51 4.10 9.95
N THR A 141 0.41 4.98 10.95
CA THR A 141 -0.72 4.98 11.92
C THR A 141 -2.01 5.32 11.20
N LEU A 142 -2.02 6.39 10.40
CA LEU A 142 -3.22 6.82 9.66
C LEU A 142 -3.76 5.71 8.73
N ILE A 143 -2.87 5.00 8.02
CA ILE A 143 -3.25 3.86 7.17
C ILE A 143 -3.86 2.72 8.01
N ALA A 144 -3.26 2.42 9.17
CA ALA A 144 -3.76 1.37 10.06
C ALA A 144 -5.12 1.73 10.65
N ASP A 145 -5.28 2.96 11.14
CA ASP A 145 -6.52 3.46 11.74
C ASP A 145 -7.65 3.49 10.71
N GLU A 146 -7.37 3.90 9.47
CA GLU A 146 -8.35 3.83 8.39
C GLU A 146 -8.75 2.38 8.07
N ALA A 147 -7.80 1.44 8.05
CA ALA A 147 -8.12 0.03 7.85
C ALA A 147 -9.03 -0.51 8.96
N VAL A 148 -8.78 -0.16 10.22
CA VAL A 148 -9.64 -0.51 11.36
C VAL A 148 -11.01 0.14 11.19
N ARG A 149 -11.08 1.43 10.87
CA ARG A 149 -12.33 2.15 10.63
C ARG A 149 -13.19 1.49 9.53
N ILE A 150 -12.56 1.04 8.44
CA ILE A 150 -13.25 0.34 7.36
C ILE A 150 -13.83 -0.99 7.87
N ILE A 151 -13.07 -1.76 8.65
CA ILE A 151 -13.52 -3.05 9.20
C ILE A 151 -14.70 -2.86 10.16
N GLU A 152 -14.64 -1.85 11.03
CA GLU A 152 -15.67 -1.57 12.04
C GLU A 152 -16.97 -1.05 11.41
N ASN A 153 -16.88 -0.30 10.30
CA ASN A 153 -18.03 0.33 9.64
C ASN A 153 -18.46 -0.38 8.34
N LYS A 154 -17.92 -1.57 8.06
CA LYS A 154 -18.31 -2.31 6.87
C LYS A 154 -19.81 -2.69 6.91
N ASP A 155 -20.41 -2.79 5.74
CA ASP A 155 -21.72 -3.39 5.58
C ASP A 155 -21.69 -4.85 6.09
N ILE A 156 -22.53 -5.18 7.06
CA ILE A 156 -22.55 -6.50 7.70
C ILE A 156 -23.03 -7.59 6.72
N ASP A 157 -23.86 -7.21 5.75
CA ASP A 157 -24.43 -8.13 4.78
C ASP A 157 -23.52 -8.37 3.56
N ARG A 158 -22.40 -7.67 3.48
CA ARG A 158 -21.43 -7.81 2.40
C ARG A 158 -20.05 -8.25 2.93
N PRO A 159 -19.39 -9.22 2.29
CA PRO A 159 -17.99 -9.51 2.60
C PRO A 159 -17.10 -8.34 2.20
N LEU A 160 -15.95 -8.21 2.86
CA LEU A 160 -15.00 -7.12 2.65
C LEU A 160 -13.74 -7.65 1.95
N PHE A 161 -13.34 -7.00 0.87
CA PHE A 161 -11.99 -7.04 0.31
C PHE A 161 -11.26 -5.76 0.69
N LEU A 162 -10.28 -5.87 1.57
CA LEU A 162 -9.48 -4.74 2.04
C LEU A 162 -8.01 -4.93 1.67
N TYR A 163 -7.47 -4.02 0.87
CA TYR A 163 -6.05 -3.96 0.53
C TYR A 163 -5.35 -2.93 1.41
N VAL A 164 -4.63 -3.39 2.45
CA VAL A 164 -3.82 -2.53 3.32
C VAL A 164 -2.40 -2.52 2.79
N ALA A 165 -1.93 -1.36 2.38
CA ALA A 165 -0.67 -1.21 1.66
C ALA A 165 0.20 -0.10 2.29
N PHE A 166 0.93 -0.43 3.35
CA PHE A 166 1.78 0.52 4.06
C PHE A 166 2.86 1.14 3.17
N ASN A 167 3.19 2.42 3.43
CA ASN A 167 4.38 3.08 2.89
C ASN A 167 5.66 2.52 3.52
N ALA A 168 5.62 2.24 4.82
CA ALA A 168 6.75 1.69 5.57
C ALA A 168 7.20 0.33 5.00
N PRO A 169 8.51 0.10 4.95
CA PRO A 169 9.64 0.93 5.37
C PRO A 169 10.33 1.68 4.20
N HIS A 170 9.59 2.21 3.24
CA HIS A 170 10.14 2.95 2.10
C HIS A 170 10.87 4.24 2.55
N THR A 171 11.84 4.70 1.76
CA THR A 171 12.47 6.01 1.98
C THR A 171 11.50 7.17 1.75
N PRO A 172 11.66 8.31 2.48
CA PRO A 172 12.65 8.58 3.53
C PRO A 172 12.43 7.71 4.76
N ILE A 173 13.51 7.32 5.46
CA ILE A 173 13.41 6.52 6.68
C ILE A 173 13.03 7.44 7.84
N GLN A 174 11.78 7.34 8.27
CA GLN A 174 11.22 8.19 9.34
C GLN A 174 10.30 7.34 10.21
N ALA A 175 10.37 7.55 11.52
CA ALA A 175 9.48 6.92 12.48
C ALA A 175 9.24 7.87 13.68
N PRO A 176 8.15 7.70 14.44
CA PRO A 176 7.94 8.45 15.68
C PRO A 176 9.05 8.19 16.70
N ALA A 177 9.43 9.21 17.45
CA ALA A 177 10.54 9.12 18.40
C ALA A 177 10.41 7.95 19.39
N LEU A 178 9.19 7.72 19.91
CA LEU A 178 8.91 6.60 20.81
C LEU A 178 9.17 5.23 20.19
N ASN A 179 8.85 5.09 18.90
CA ASN A 179 9.11 3.85 18.17
C ASN A 179 10.62 3.62 18.00
N ILE A 180 11.35 4.68 17.60
CA ILE A 180 12.82 4.65 17.48
C ILE A 180 13.46 4.28 18.83
N GLU A 181 12.97 4.83 19.94
CA GLU A 181 13.48 4.59 21.28
C GLU A 181 13.31 3.13 21.72
N SER A 182 12.21 2.48 21.27
CA SER A 182 11.98 1.06 21.53
C SER A 182 13.06 0.13 20.98
N PHE A 183 13.80 0.58 19.98
CA PHE A 183 14.91 -0.14 19.36
C PHE A 183 16.28 0.46 19.73
N SER A 184 16.41 1.09 20.91
CA SER A 184 17.63 1.74 21.39
C SER A 184 18.85 0.80 21.48
N HIS A 185 18.63 -0.51 21.54
CA HIS A 185 19.68 -1.53 21.50
C HIS A 185 20.36 -1.66 20.11
N ILE A 186 19.77 -1.08 19.06
CA ILE A 186 20.39 -1.00 17.73
C ILE A 186 21.24 0.26 17.67
N GLU A 187 22.55 0.11 17.47
CA GLU A 187 23.50 1.23 17.51
C GLU A 187 23.32 2.21 16.34
N ASP A 188 23.14 1.69 15.12
CA ASP A 188 22.96 2.51 13.91
C ASP A 188 21.62 3.23 13.93
N PRO A 189 21.60 4.58 13.93
CA PRO A 189 20.35 5.35 14.03
C PRO A 189 19.43 5.16 12.82
N LEU A 190 19.97 4.90 11.63
CA LEU A 190 19.17 4.66 10.43
C LEU A 190 18.52 3.29 10.48
N ILE A 191 19.26 2.26 10.89
CA ILE A 191 18.71 0.91 11.08
C ILE A 191 17.68 0.91 12.19
N ARG A 192 17.92 1.66 13.27
CA ARG A 192 16.96 1.83 14.37
C ARG A 192 15.66 2.47 13.91
N ALA A 193 15.71 3.49 13.06
CA ALA A 193 14.51 4.14 12.52
C ALA A 193 13.78 3.26 11.47
N TYR A 194 14.52 2.35 10.85
CA TYR A 194 13.94 1.37 9.90
C TYR A 194 13.24 0.22 10.62
N ALA A 195 13.70 -0.17 11.79
CA ALA A 195 13.17 -1.26 12.60
C ALA A 195 11.78 -0.95 13.17
#